data_1c3b7f75d2710ba46b69c152f506d3ae
#
_entry.id   1c3b7f75d2710ba46b69c152f506d3ae
#
_cell.length_a   1.000
_cell.length_b   1.000
_cell.length_c   1.000
_cell.angle_alpha   90.00
_cell.angle_beta   90.00
_cell.angle_gamma   90.00
#
_symmetry.space_group_name_H-M   'P 1'
#
loop_
_entity.id
_entity.type
_entity.pdbx_description
1 polymer ?
#
loop_
_entity_poly.entity_id
_entity_poly.type
_entity_poly.pdbx_seq_one_letter_code
_entity_poly.pdbx_strand_id
1 'polypeptide(L)'
;KPQQEGLVEGTIRLSQVKFGRRRSLLCYIDDGTGSLVLRFFHFSKTQQQQLTQGVRVRCFGEIRNGPSSFEMVHPEYKIIPDEGIIPVDADLTPIYPTTEGLHQLSFRKLVERALAHLNDETSLPELLPEVARCHAVADTSLVEAIRFLHQPSPDVDVQQLLDRRHKTQRRLAYEELLAQQLSLRKVRLQTQQHKAPSLISDGQQRQALLSSLPFSLTGAQERVLKAILSDIGSKTPMQRLVQGDVGSGKTIVAALAVLEAVSAGYQAVMMAPTELLAEQHFKTFTAWLAPLGVNVGWCVGKQKSADRKVMLANLAEGKIQVAVGTHALFQNEVIFD
;
A
#
# COMPACT_ATOMS: atom_id res chain seq x y z
N LYS A 1 -23.76 7.69 27.79
CA LYS A 1 -24.36 6.36 27.55
C LYS A 1 -23.23 5.34 27.61
N PRO A 2 -23.46 4.10 28.10
CA PRO A 2 -22.42 3.05 28.10
C PRO A 2 -21.95 2.75 26.68
N GLN A 3 -20.66 2.41 26.55
CA GLN A 3 -19.95 2.16 25.27
C GLN A 3 -19.72 3.40 24.38
N GLN A 4 -19.73 4.57 24.98
CA GLN A 4 -19.30 5.81 24.28
C GLN A 4 -18.05 6.37 24.95
N GLU A 5 -17.15 6.92 24.15
CA GLU A 5 -16.06 7.72 24.67
C GLU A 5 -16.58 9.06 25.15
N GLY A 6 -16.07 9.53 26.26
CA GLY A 6 -16.51 10.79 26.88
C GLY A 6 -15.38 11.45 27.64
N LEU A 7 -15.48 12.78 27.70
CA LEU A 7 -14.66 13.62 28.56
C LEU A 7 -15.44 13.91 29.82
N VAL A 8 -14.89 13.59 30.97
CA VAL A 8 -15.53 13.78 32.29
C VAL A 8 -14.55 14.49 33.21
N GLU A 9 -15.06 15.49 33.94
CA GLU A 9 -14.36 16.13 35.04
C GLU A 9 -15.00 15.76 36.35
N GLY A 10 -14.19 15.61 37.39
CA GLY A 10 -14.72 15.38 38.74
C GLY A 10 -13.62 15.39 39.77
N THR A 11 -14.02 15.47 41.04
CA THR A 11 -13.14 15.42 42.20
C THR A 11 -13.05 13.97 42.71
N ILE A 12 -11.87 13.48 43.00
CA ILE A 12 -11.67 12.15 43.58
C ILE A 12 -12.23 12.15 45.03
N ARG A 13 -13.28 11.40 45.25
CA ARG A 13 -13.87 11.19 46.57
C ARG A 13 -13.21 10.09 47.37
N LEU A 14 -12.75 9.05 46.68
CA LEU A 14 -12.07 7.90 47.27
C LEU A 14 -11.08 7.32 46.29
N SER A 15 -9.88 7.03 46.79
CA SER A 15 -8.85 6.32 46.03
C SER A 15 -8.38 5.12 46.83
N GLN A 16 -8.49 3.91 46.27
CA GLN A 16 -8.12 2.68 46.95
C GLN A 16 -7.50 1.64 46.02
N VAL A 17 -6.57 0.88 46.57
CA VAL A 17 -6.01 -0.28 45.85
C VAL A 17 -6.83 -1.52 46.24
N LYS A 18 -7.48 -2.12 45.26
CA LYS A 18 -8.22 -3.38 45.45
C LYS A 18 -7.35 -4.55 45.01
N PHE A 19 -7.24 -5.53 45.93
CA PHE A 19 -6.59 -6.79 45.68
C PHE A 19 -7.66 -7.83 45.28
N GLY A 20 -7.54 -8.41 44.09
CA GLY A 20 -8.41 -9.45 43.57
C GLY A 20 -7.59 -10.35 42.63
N ARG A 21 -8.22 -10.97 41.61
CA ARG A 21 -7.49 -11.72 40.58
C ARG A 21 -6.36 -10.89 39.94
N ARG A 22 -6.57 -9.57 39.82
CA ARG A 22 -5.54 -8.57 39.41
C ARG A 22 -5.62 -7.41 40.36
N ARG A 23 -4.46 -6.91 40.82
CA ARG A 23 -4.34 -5.67 41.61
C ARG A 23 -4.83 -4.51 40.74
N SER A 24 -5.69 -3.64 41.28
CA SER A 24 -6.19 -2.47 40.57
C SER A 24 -6.31 -1.26 41.48
N LEU A 25 -5.96 -0.07 40.96
CA LEU A 25 -6.22 1.21 41.60
C LEU A 25 -7.62 1.67 41.14
N LEU A 26 -8.50 1.96 42.08
CA LEU A 26 -9.85 2.49 41.85
C LEU A 26 -9.93 3.91 42.42
N CYS A 27 -10.26 4.87 41.53
CA CYS A 27 -10.51 6.24 41.92
C CYS A 27 -11.97 6.56 41.62
N TYR A 28 -12.73 6.89 42.66
CA TYR A 28 -14.15 7.29 42.54
C TYR A 28 -14.18 8.78 42.36
N ILE A 29 -14.58 9.26 41.20
CA ILE A 29 -14.75 10.69 40.91
C ILE A 29 -16.22 11.08 40.93
N ASP A 30 -16.50 12.32 41.32
CA ASP A 30 -17.83 12.89 41.46
C ASP A 30 -17.78 14.36 41.03
N ASP A 31 -18.76 14.79 40.24
CA ASP A 31 -18.93 16.18 39.77
C ASP A 31 -20.13 16.87 40.36
N GLY A 32 -20.84 16.21 41.28
CA GLY A 32 -22.10 16.68 41.88
C GLY A 32 -23.36 16.23 41.14
N THR A 33 -23.23 15.70 39.92
CA THR A 33 -24.33 15.15 39.11
C THR A 33 -24.36 13.65 39.11
N GLY A 34 -23.19 13.02 39.33
CA GLY A 34 -23.03 11.58 39.37
C GLY A 34 -21.63 11.12 39.72
N SER A 35 -21.48 9.80 39.88
CA SER A 35 -20.20 9.19 40.23
C SER A 35 -19.72 8.25 39.12
N LEU A 36 -18.42 8.25 38.87
CA LEU A 36 -17.73 7.39 37.91
C LEU A 36 -16.48 6.77 38.55
N VAL A 37 -16.18 5.51 38.21
CA VAL A 37 -14.99 4.82 38.71
C VAL A 37 -13.92 4.80 37.65
N LEU A 38 -12.76 5.33 37.96
CA LEU A 38 -11.55 5.17 37.14
C LEU A 38 -10.81 3.92 37.63
N ARG A 39 -10.54 2.98 36.74
CA ARG A 39 -9.88 1.71 37.06
C ARG A 39 -8.56 1.57 36.33
N PHE A 40 -7.47 1.39 37.07
CA PHE A 40 -6.13 1.17 36.53
C PHE A 40 -5.62 -0.21 36.99
N PHE A 41 -5.44 -1.18 36.07
CA PHE A 41 -4.85 -2.48 36.37
C PHE A 41 -3.34 -2.43 36.42
N HIS A 42 -2.73 -1.49 35.69
CA HIS A 42 -1.30 -1.20 35.69
C HIS A 42 -1.12 0.23 36.15
N PHE A 43 -0.49 0.44 37.31
CA PHE A 43 -0.26 1.76 37.88
C PHE A 43 1.06 1.81 38.65
N SER A 44 1.71 2.97 38.61
CA SER A 44 2.93 3.26 39.39
C SER A 44 2.62 3.76 40.80
N LYS A 45 3.60 3.71 41.69
CA LYS A 45 3.48 4.34 43.01
C LYS A 45 3.24 5.85 42.91
N THR A 46 3.88 6.51 41.93
CA THR A 46 3.69 7.94 41.66
C THR A 46 2.24 8.23 41.25
N GLN A 47 1.67 7.45 40.38
CA GLN A 47 0.26 7.59 39.97
C GLN A 47 -0.69 7.42 41.15
N GLN A 48 -0.46 6.43 42.01
CA GLN A 48 -1.23 6.21 43.24
C GLN A 48 -1.15 7.42 44.19
N GLN A 49 0.04 8.03 44.33
CA GLN A 49 0.26 9.20 45.17
C GLN A 49 -0.36 10.50 44.62
N GLN A 50 -0.46 10.58 43.32
CA GLN A 50 -1.07 11.73 42.63
C GLN A 50 -2.59 11.69 42.61
N LEU A 51 -3.19 10.50 42.49
CA LEU A 51 -4.64 10.30 42.42
C LEU A 51 -5.23 10.05 43.83
N THR A 52 -5.13 11.06 44.70
CA THR A 52 -5.64 11.02 46.08
C THR A 52 -6.97 11.74 46.22
N GLN A 53 -7.63 11.52 47.36
CA GLN A 53 -8.87 12.20 47.70
C GLN A 53 -8.69 13.72 47.66
N GLY A 54 -9.66 14.43 47.10
CA GLY A 54 -9.66 15.88 46.94
C GLY A 54 -9.07 16.37 45.60
N VAL A 55 -8.33 15.54 44.90
CA VAL A 55 -7.72 15.93 43.61
C VAL A 55 -8.80 15.99 42.52
N ARG A 56 -8.83 17.10 41.79
CA ARG A 56 -9.71 17.29 40.64
C ARG A 56 -9.02 16.75 39.37
N VAL A 57 -9.73 15.94 38.62
CA VAL A 57 -9.22 15.30 37.42
C VAL A 57 -10.17 15.46 36.25
N ARG A 58 -9.62 15.63 35.07
CA ARG A 58 -10.30 15.52 33.77
C ARG A 58 -9.87 14.22 33.13
N CYS A 59 -10.85 13.39 32.77
CA CYS A 59 -10.59 12.03 32.25
C CYS A 59 -11.27 11.85 30.90
N PHE A 60 -10.58 11.21 29.96
CA PHE A 60 -11.13 10.82 28.67
C PHE A 60 -10.98 9.30 28.47
N GLY A 61 -12.05 8.67 28.03
CA GLY A 61 -12.05 7.24 27.76
C GLY A 61 -13.45 6.67 27.52
N GLU A 62 -13.51 5.37 27.27
CA GLU A 62 -14.76 4.66 27.08
C GLU A 62 -15.47 4.44 28.41
N ILE A 63 -16.73 4.87 28.49
CA ILE A 63 -17.60 4.66 29.64
C ILE A 63 -18.25 3.29 29.53
N ARG A 64 -17.99 2.40 30.50
CA ARG A 64 -18.53 1.04 30.58
C ARG A 64 -19.42 0.84 31.79
N ASN A 65 -20.28 -0.16 31.72
CA ASN A 65 -20.98 -0.62 32.90
C ASN A 65 -19.99 -1.44 33.77
N GLY A 66 -19.72 -0.92 34.95
CA GLY A 66 -18.97 -1.61 35.99
C GLY A 66 -19.89 -2.44 36.92
N PRO A 67 -19.31 -3.16 37.91
CA PRO A 67 -20.09 -4.01 38.82
C PRO A 67 -21.12 -3.27 39.70
N SER A 68 -20.88 -1.99 40.00
CA SER A 68 -21.76 -1.19 40.86
C SER A 68 -22.05 0.23 40.36
N SER A 69 -21.31 0.69 39.34
CA SER A 69 -21.46 2.02 38.76
C SER A 69 -20.80 2.05 37.38
N PHE A 70 -20.91 3.15 36.65
CA PHE A 70 -20.14 3.36 35.45
C PHE A 70 -18.66 3.38 35.78
N GLU A 71 -17.83 2.81 34.88
CA GLU A 71 -16.39 2.85 35.02
C GLU A 71 -15.68 3.21 33.70
N MET A 72 -14.51 3.81 33.81
CA MET A 72 -13.54 3.95 32.75
C MET A 72 -12.30 3.11 33.09
N VAL A 73 -11.86 2.27 32.17
CA VAL A 73 -10.68 1.43 32.34
C VAL A 73 -9.50 2.06 31.62
N HIS A 74 -8.43 2.34 32.38
CA HIS A 74 -7.23 3.03 31.86
C HIS A 74 -7.53 4.33 31.11
N PRO A 75 -8.37 5.25 31.64
CA PRO A 75 -8.62 6.52 30.96
C PRO A 75 -7.32 7.34 30.82
N GLU A 76 -7.24 8.15 29.77
CA GLU A 76 -6.33 9.29 29.77
C GLU A 76 -6.82 10.30 30.84
N TYR A 77 -5.93 10.83 31.65
CA TYR A 77 -6.32 11.79 32.67
C TYR A 77 -5.32 12.93 32.83
N LYS A 78 -5.82 14.09 33.26
CA LYS A 78 -5.04 15.27 33.59
C LYS A 78 -5.52 15.77 34.96
N ILE A 79 -4.57 16.03 35.85
CA ILE A 79 -4.87 16.64 37.16
C ILE A 79 -5.08 18.14 36.92
N ILE A 80 -6.20 18.66 37.45
CA ILE A 80 -6.57 20.06 37.35
C ILE A 80 -6.17 20.74 38.66
N PRO A 81 -5.36 21.83 38.66
CA PRO A 81 -5.09 22.63 39.82
C PRO A 81 -6.38 23.25 40.41
N ASP A 82 -6.44 23.43 41.72
CA ASP A 82 -7.62 23.99 42.42
C ASP A 82 -7.95 25.43 42.02
N GLU A 83 -6.96 26.19 41.55
CA GLU A 83 -7.12 27.56 41.08
C GLU A 83 -6.95 27.63 39.55
N GLY A 84 -8.05 27.76 38.81
CA GLY A 84 -8.08 28.09 37.40
C GLY A 84 -8.96 27.16 36.56
N ILE A 85 -9.65 27.76 35.61
CA ILE A 85 -10.26 27.04 34.50
C ILE A 85 -9.12 26.68 33.53
N ILE A 86 -8.69 25.40 33.52
CA ILE A 86 -7.85 24.95 32.43
C ILE A 86 -8.75 24.83 31.20
N PRO A 87 -8.51 25.62 30.15
CA PRO A 87 -9.28 25.47 28.92
C PRO A 87 -9.18 24.00 28.45
N VAL A 88 -10.24 23.49 27.89
CA VAL A 88 -10.15 22.28 27.05
C VAL A 88 -9.06 22.57 26.03
N ASP A 89 -8.16 21.63 25.82
CA ASP A 89 -7.02 21.85 24.93
C ASP A 89 -7.47 22.60 23.67
N ALA A 90 -6.77 23.67 23.34
CA ALA A 90 -7.15 24.58 22.25
C ALA A 90 -7.17 23.89 20.87
N ASP A 91 -6.53 22.71 20.78
CA ASP A 91 -6.42 21.96 19.54
C ASP A 91 -7.05 20.57 19.67
N LEU A 92 -7.48 20.00 18.54
CA LEU A 92 -7.91 18.62 18.49
C LEU A 92 -6.76 17.68 18.82
N THR A 93 -7.01 16.71 19.70
CA THR A 93 -5.97 15.77 20.14
C THR A 93 -5.74 14.68 19.10
N PRO A 94 -4.55 14.58 18.50
CA PRO A 94 -4.27 13.58 17.49
C PRO A 94 -4.16 12.18 18.10
N ILE A 95 -4.66 11.19 17.35
CA ILE A 95 -4.54 9.76 17.67
C ILE A 95 -3.61 9.13 16.62
N TYR A 96 -2.49 8.56 17.08
CA TYR A 96 -1.51 7.93 16.23
C TYR A 96 -1.64 6.40 16.24
N PRO A 97 -1.42 5.72 15.12
CA PRO A 97 -1.23 4.27 15.12
C PRO A 97 0.02 3.95 15.94
N THR A 98 -0.13 3.09 16.94
CA THR A 98 0.96 2.68 17.83
C THR A 98 1.21 1.19 17.74
N THR A 99 2.42 0.78 18.11
CA THR A 99 2.85 -0.61 18.25
C THR A 99 3.02 -0.98 19.71
N GLU A 100 3.19 -2.25 20.01
CA GLU A 100 3.44 -2.72 21.37
C GLU A 100 4.64 -1.99 22.01
N GLY A 101 4.45 -1.50 23.22
CA GLY A 101 5.48 -0.75 23.99
C GLY A 101 5.54 0.76 23.73
N LEU A 102 4.81 1.29 22.73
CA LEU A 102 4.74 2.73 22.46
C LEU A 102 3.35 3.29 22.79
N HIS A 103 3.26 4.09 23.84
CA HIS A 103 2.00 4.69 24.29
C HIS A 103 1.72 6.03 23.61
N GLN A 104 0.44 6.35 23.40
CA GLN A 104 -0.04 7.61 22.78
C GLN A 104 0.63 8.85 23.37
N LEU A 105 0.69 8.96 24.70
CA LEU A 105 1.30 10.11 25.36
C LEU A 105 2.79 10.29 25.03
N SER A 106 3.53 9.18 24.91
CA SER A 106 4.95 9.22 24.52
C SER A 106 5.10 9.64 23.06
N PHE A 107 4.22 9.15 22.20
CA PHE A 107 4.22 9.50 20.78
C PHE A 107 3.88 10.98 20.57
N ARG A 108 2.84 11.49 21.24
CA ARG A 108 2.46 12.91 21.20
C ARG A 108 3.62 13.82 21.62
N LYS A 109 4.31 13.51 22.73
CA LYS A 109 5.50 14.27 23.18
C LYS A 109 6.64 14.24 22.15
N LEU A 110 6.87 13.13 21.47
CA LEU A 110 7.87 13.06 20.40
C LEU A 110 7.47 13.95 19.22
N VAL A 111 6.21 13.92 18.81
CA VAL A 111 5.70 14.77 17.74
C VAL A 111 5.77 16.25 18.10
N GLU A 112 5.38 16.64 19.32
CA GLU A 112 5.53 18.03 19.80
C GLU A 112 6.98 18.53 19.71
N ARG A 113 7.92 17.70 20.14
CA ARG A 113 9.36 18.03 20.01
C ARG A 113 9.79 18.14 18.56
N ALA A 114 9.35 17.23 17.69
CA ALA A 114 9.64 17.29 16.27
C ALA A 114 9.08 18.56 15.63
N LEU A 115 7.83 18.91 15.94
CA LEU A 115 7.18 20.14 15.44
C LEU A 115 7.86 21.41 15.95
N ALA A 116 8.44 21.39 17.14
CA ALA A 116 9.22 22.52 17.66
C ALA A 116 10.50 22.81 16.83
N HIS A 117 11.02 21.81 16.11
CA HIS A 117 12.14 21.98 15.18
C HIS A 117 11.72 22.46 13.78
N LEU A 118 10.42 22.44 13.47
CA LEU A 118 9.86 22.97 12.22
C LEU A 118 9.55 24.49 12.35
N ASN A 119 10.48 25.28 12.83
CA ASN A 119 10.21 26.67 13.18
C ASN A 119 10.13 27.61 11.97
N ASP A 120 10.70 27.22 10.84
CA ASP A 120 10.71 28.01 9.60
C ASP A 120 10.75 27.11 8.37
N GLU A 121 10.56 27.71 7.20
CA GLU A 121 10.64 27.03 5.91
C GLU A 121 12.03 26.50 5.59
N THR A 122 13.05 26.90 6.33
CA THR A 122 14.44 26.43 6.14
C THR A 122 14.66 25.04 6.71
N SER A 123 13.87 24.67 7.73
CA SER A 123 13.93 23.33 8.36
C SER A 123 13.42 22.22 7.45
N LEU A 124 12.49 22.54 6.56
CA LEU A 124 11.91 21.61 5.61
C LEU A 124 11.61 22.35 4.29
N PRO A 125 12.51 22.27 3.30
CA PRO A 125 12.37 23.02 2.07
C PRO A 125 11.13 22.59 1.27
N GLU A 126 10.46 23.57 0.68
CA GLU A 126 9.36 23.32 -0.24
C GLU A 126 9.90 22.69 -1.54
N LEU A 127 9.46 21.46 -1.83
CA LEU A 127 9.92 20.70 -2.99
C LEU A 127 9.02 20.88 -4.22
N LEU A 128 7.78 21.34 -4.05
CA LEU A 128 6.88 21.57 -5.18
C LEU A 128 7.22 22.86 -5.90
N PRO A 129 7.41 22.80 -7.21
CA PRO A 129 7.54 24.00 -8.04
C PRO A 129 6.32 24.91 -7.89
N GLU A 130 6.51 26.22 -8.01
CA GLU A 130 5.44 27.21 -7.89
C GLU A 130 4.25 26.90 -8.83
N VAL A 131 4.55 26.53 -10.08
CA VAL A 131 3.51 26.13 -11.05
C VAL A 131 2.69 24.94 -10.56
N ALA A 132 3.31 23.96 -9.90
CA ALA A 132 2.60 22.79 -9.35
C ALA A 132 1.75 23.19 -8.15
N ARG A 133 2.19 24.14 -7.32
CA ARG A 133 1.42 24.68 -6.20
C ARG A 133 0.18 25.42 -6.66
N CYS A 134 0.28 26.27 -7.67
CA CYS A 134 -0.84 27.04 -8.22
C CYS A 134 -1.96 26.18 -8.81
N HIS A 135 -1.63 25.05 -9.42
CA HIS A 135 -2.62 24.16 -10.05
C HIS A 135 -3.21 23.13 -9.09
N ALA A 136 -2.49 22.82 -8.02
CA ALA A 136 -2.80 21.57 -7.40
C ALA A 136 -3.71 21.67 -6.20
N VAL A 137 -3.62 22.53 -5.28
CA VAL A 137 -4.41 22.28 -4.08
C VAL A 137 -4.15 23.25 -2.95
N ALA A 138 -3.08 24.02 -2.93
CA ALA A 138 -2.82 24.74 -1.70
C ALA A 138 -1.83 25.88 -1.85
N ASP A 139 -2.28 27.08 -1.49
CA ASP A 139 -1.42 28.14 -0.97
C ASP A 139 -0.80 27.79 0.39
N THR A 140 -0.87 26.53 0.80
CA THR A 140 -0.38 26.05 2.10
C THR A 140 1.01 25.46 1.91
N SER A 141 2.00 25.93 2.65
CA SER A 141 3.35 25.38 2.63
C SER A 141 3.38 23.95 3.21
N LEU A 142 4.45 23.20 2.91
CA LEU A 142 4.63 21.85 3.46
C LEU A 142 4.68 21.88 5.00
N VAL A 143 5.39 22.86 5.57
CA VAL A 143 5.53 23.03 7.04
C VAL A 143 4.16 23.30 7.67
N GLU A 144 3.38 24.23 7.11
CA GLU A 144 2.03 24.52 7.60
C GLU A 144 1.10 23.32 7.51
N ALA A 145 1.16 22.56 6.40
CA ALA A 145 0.33 21.37 6.23
C ALA A 145 0.65 20.30 7.27
N ILE A 146 1.94 20.02 7.51
CA ILE A 146 2.38 19.07 8.53
C ILE A 146 1.94 19.54 9.92
N ARG A 147 2.23 20.78 10.26
CA ARG A 147 1.88 21.36 11.57
C ARG A 147 0.39 21.29 11.83
N PHE A 148 -0.43 21.71 10.87
CA PHE A 148 -1.88 21.67 10.98
C PHE A 148 -2.43 20.25 11.18
N LEU A 149 -1.90 19.26 10.47
CA LEU A 149 -2.40 17.87 10.60
C LEU A 149 -2.05 17.23 11.94
N HIS A 150 -1.01 17.70 12.60
CA HIS A 150 -0.65 17.24 13.95
C HIS A 150 -1.28 18.07 15.07
N GLN A 151 -1.68 19.31 14.80
CA GLN A 151 -2.32 20.23 15.72
C GLN A 151 -3.46 20.97 14.99
N PRO A 152 -4.56 20.28 14.63
CA PRO A 152 -5.66 20.92 13.93
C PRO A 152 -6.36 21.92 14.85
N SER A 153 -6.70 23.10 14.31
CA SER A 153 -7.51 24.09 15.02
C SER A 153 -8.85 23.50 15.45
N PRO A 154 -9.40 23.88 16.62
CA PRO A 154 -10.70 23.42 17.09
C PRO A 154 -11.85 23.83 16.16
N ASP A 155 -11.69 24.90 15.40
CA ASP A 155 -12.71 25.43 14.47
C ASP A 155 -12.72 24.68 13.12
N VAL A 156 -11.83 23.70 12.93
CA VAL A 156 -11.78 22.95 11.68
C VAL A 156 -13.03 22.09 11.51
N ASP A 157 -13.52 22.03 10.28
CA ASP A 157 -14.55 21.07 9.92
C ASP A 157 -13.97 19.63 9.98
N VAL A 158 -14.25 18.96 11.09
CA VAL A 158 -13.79 17.59 11.37
C VAL A 158 -14.23 16.63 10.28
N GLN A 159 -15.40 16.85 9.66
CA GLN A 159 -15.89 16.00 8.59
C GLN A 159 -14.98 16.07 7.35
N GLN A 160 -14.46 17.23 6.99
CA GLN A 160 -13.50 17.37 5.91
C GLN A 160 -12.20 16.62 6.20
N LEU A 161 -11.74 16.58 7.46
CA LEU A 161 -10.58 15.78 7.87
C LEU A 161 -10.86 14.28 7.76
N LEU A 162 -12.01 13.82 8.23
CA LEU A 162 -12.41 12.41 8.14
C LEU A 162 -12.58 11.95 6.69
N ASP A 163 -13.15 12.77 5.83
CA ASP A 163 -13.34 12.52 4.41
C ASP A 163 -12.04 12.68 3.60
N ARG A 164 -10.94 13.09 4.24
CA ARG A 164 -9.64 13.39 3.59
C ARG A 164 -9.75 14.47 2.52
N ARG A 165 -10.64 15.43 2.70
CA ARG A 165 -10.90 16.54 1.75
C ARG A 165 -10.26 17.85 2.17
N HIS A 166 -9.72 17.93 3.39
CA HIS A 166 -9.08 19.16 3.86
C HIS A 166 -7.86 19.51 3.00
N LYS A 167 -7.66 20.81 2.74
CA LYS A 167 -6.59 21.32 1.86
C LYS A 167 -5.19 20.80 2.23
N THR A 168 -4.86 20.71 3.51
CA THR A 168 -3.56 20.23 4.00
C THR A 168 -3.33 18.74 3.70
N GLN A 169 -4.37 17.89 3.85
CA GLN A 169 -4.30 16.47 3.49
C GLN A 169 -4.14 16.30 1.98
N ARG A 170 -4.87 17.10 1.19
CA ARG A 170 -4.76 17.09 -0.27
C ARG A 170 -3.38 17.56 -0.73
N ARG A 171 -2.78 18.55 -0.03
CA ARG A 171 -1.43 19.02 -0.29
C ARG A 171 -0.40 17.88 -0.17
N LEU A 172 -0.42 17.13 0.95
CA LEU A 172 0.50 16.01 1.16
C LEU A 172 0.22 14.86 0.19
N ALA A 173 -1.04 14.52 -0.03
CA ALA A 173 -1.41 13.46 -0.98
C ALA A 173 -0.96 13.79 -2.41
N TYR A 174 -1.06 15.05 -2.82
CA TYR A 174 -0.59 15.49 -4.14
C TYR A 174 0.92 15.32 -4.30
N GLU A 175 1.70 15.73 -3.29
CA GLU A 175 3.15 15.61 -3.31
C GLU A 175 3.59 14.14 -3.40
N GLU A 176 2.98 13.28 -2.60
CA GLU A 176 3.26 11.85 -2.62
C GLU A 176 2.92 11.21 -3.97
N LEU A 177 1.74 11.52 -4.51
CA LEU A 177 1.32 11.02 -5.83
C LEU A 177 2.22 11.54 -6.95
N LEU A 178 2.63 12.82 -6.88
CA LEU A 178 3.56 13.39 -7.84
C LEU A 178 4.91 12.70 -7.79
N ALA A 179 5.47 12.51 -6.58
CA ALA A 179 6.73 11.81 -6.38
C ALA A 179 6.67 10.36 -6.92
N GLN A 180 5.56 9.66 -6.68
CA GLN A 180 5.33 8.33 -7.22
C GLN A 180 5.29 8.35 -8.75
N GLN A 181 4.55 9.28 -9.36
CA GLN A 181 4.45 9.40 -10.82
C GLN A 181 5.80 9.75 -11.46
N LEU A 182 6.56 10.66 -10.84
CA LEU A 182 7.90 11.01 -11.31
C LEU A 182 8.86 9.82 -11.21
N SER A 183 8.79 9.04 -10.14
CA SER A 183 9.59 7.82 -9.97
C SER A 183 9.27 6.80 -11.04
N LEU A 184 8.00 6.54 -11.31
CA LEU A 184 7.57 5.65 -12.40
C LEU A 184 8.01 6.16 -13.77
N ARG A 185 7.91 7.47 -14.01
CA ARG A 185 8.36 8.08 -15.26
C ARG A 185 9.88 7.96 -15.43
N LYS A 186 10.64 8.16 -14.35
CA LYS A 186 12.10 7.97 -14.35
C LYS A 186 12.49 6.54 -14.74
N VAL A 187 11.85 5.54 -14.13
CA VAL A 187 12.07 4.12 -14.48
C VAL A 187 11.74 3.86 -15.95
N ARG A 188 10.61 4.37 -16.44
CA ARG A 188 10.24 4.25 -17.86
C ARG A 188 11.28 4.86 -18.80
N LEU A 189 11.76 6.07 -18.48
CA LEU A 189 12.80 6.73 -19.28
C LEU A 189 14.12 5.93 -19.27
N GLN A 190 14.51 5.38 -18.11
CA GLN A 190 15.68 4.50 -18.02
C GLN A 190 15.52 3.25 -18.88
N THR A 191 14.36 2.60 -18.82
CA THR A 191 14.07 1.43 -19.66
C THR A 191 14.10 1.77 -21.16
N GLN A 192 13.58 2.95 -21.54
CA GLN A 192 13.61 3.41 -22.94
C GLN A 192 15.02 3.71 -23.45
N GLN A 193 16.01 3.89 -22.58
CA GLN A 193 17.42 4.02 -22.98
C GLN A 193 18.04 2.69 -23.42
N HIS A 194 17.47 1.57 -22.99
CA HIS A 194 17.88 0.26 -23.49
C HIS A 194 17.42 0.08 -24.93
N LYS A 195 18.31 -0.47 -25.76
CA LYS A 195 17.97 -0.80 -27.15
C LYS A 195 17.37 -2.20 -27.20
N ALA A 196 16.34 -2.38 -28.00
CA ALA A 196 15.76 -3.66 -28.33
C ALA A 196 15.78 -3.86 -29.86
N PRO A 197 15.83 -5.12 -30.33
CA PRO A 197 15.65 -5.38 -31.74
C PRO A 197 14.22 -5.01 -32.16
N SER A 198 14.07 -4.50 -33.36
CA SER A 198 12.76 -4.25 -33.95
C SER A 198 12.22 -5.57 -34.49
N LEU A 199 11.16 -6.07 -33.89
CA LEU A 199 10.53 -7.34 -34.25
C LEU A 199 9.41 -7.06 -35.27
N ILE A 200 9.75 -7.08 -36.55
CA ILE A 200 8.81 -6.86 -37.65
C ILE A 200 8.88 -8.08 -38.57
N SER A 201 7.76 -8.72 -38.78
CA SER A 201 7.58 -9.82 -39.73
C SER A 201 6.68 -9.42 -40.91
N ASP A 202 6.60 -10.29 -41.92
CA ASP A 202 5.62 -10.14 -43.00
C ASP A 202 4.18 -10.48 -42.59
N GLY A 203 3.98 -10.99 -41.39
CA GLY A 203 2.69 -11.35 -40.81
C GLY A 203 2.06 -12.64 -41.38
N GLN A 204 2.73 -13.39 -42.24
CA GLN A 204 2.18 -14.61 -42.85
C GLN A 204 1.81 -15.67 -41.80
N GLN A 205 2.72 -15.98 -40.87
CA GLN A 205 2.46 -16.95 -39.80
C GLN A 205 1.35 -16.49 -38.86
N ARG A 206 1.27 -15.18 -38.58
CA ARG A 206 0.18 -14.60 -37.78
C ARG A 206 -1.16 -14.79 -38.47
N GLN A 207 -1.25 -14.52 -39.77
CA GLN A 207 -2.46 -14.72 -40.55
C GLN A 207 -2.84 -16.21 -40.64
N ALA A 208 -1.87 -17.10 -40.82
CA ALA A 208 -2.08 -18.55 -40.81
C ALA A 208 -2.66 -19.04 -39.47
N LEU A 209 -2.12 -18.55 -38.34
CA LEU A 209 -2.67 -18.86 -37.02
C LEU A 209 -4.13 -18.38 -36.93
N LEU A 210 -4.39 -17.12 -37.25
CA LEU A 210 -5.75 -16.54 -37.15
C LEU A 210 -6.75 -17.31 -38.01
N SER A 211 -6.36 -17.78 -39.19
CA SER A 211 -7.20 -18.57 -40.08
C SER A 211 -7.47 -19.99 -39.58
N SER A 212 -6.60 -20.57 -38.75
CA SER A 212 -6.74 -21.89 -38.15
C SER A 212 -7.61 -21.95 -36.90
N LEU A 213 -7.89 -20.79 -36.29
CA LEU A 213 -8.69 -20.71 -35.06
C LEU A 213 -10.19 -20.90 -35.35
N PRO A 214 -10.93 -21.58 -34.46
CA PRO A 214 -12.38 -21.76 -34.60
C PRO A 214 -13.20 -20.51 -34.26
N PHE A 215 -12.53 -19.38 -33.99
CA PHE A 215 -13.14 -18.08 -33.62
C PHE A 215 -12.34 -16.94 -34.24
N SER A 216 -12.97 -15.77 -34.35
CA SER A 216 -12.31 -14.53 -34.73
C SER A 216 -11.97 -13.68 -33.49
N LEU A 217 -10.95 -12.81 -33.62
CA LEU A 217 -10.63 -11.87 -32.57
C LEU A 217 -11.76 -10.87 -32.35
N THR A 218 -11.94 -10.48 -31.09
CA THR A 218 -12.82 -9.35 -30.76
C THR A 218 -12.14 -8.03 -31.12
N GLY A 219 -12.93 -6.99 -31.35
CA GLY A 219 -12.35 -5.65 -31.64
C GLY A 219 -11.44 -5.11 -30.52
N ALA A 220 -11.62 -5.57 -29.26
CA ALA A 220 -10.72 -5.23 -28.17
C ALA A 220 -9.36 -5.95 -28.31
N GLN A 221 -9.38 -7.24 -28.63
CA GLN A 221 -8.15 -8.02 -28.87
C GLN A 221 -7.36 -7.49 -30.07
N GLU A 222 -8.05 -7.11 -31.15
CA GLU A 222 -7.41 -6.50 -32.32
C GLU A 222 -6.71 -5.17 -31.98
N ARG A 223 -7.38 -4.29 -31.22
CA ARG A 223 -6.77 -3.02 -30.78
C ARG A 223 -5.54 -3.25 -29.90
N VAL A 224 -5.62 -4.18 -28.95
CA VAL A 224 -4.49 -4.53 -28.07
C VAL A 224 -3.35 -5.14 -28.87
N LEU A 225 -3.65 -6.07 -29.78
CA LEU A 225 -2.64 -6.69 -30.66
C LEU A 225 -1.94 -5.62 -31.52
N LYS A 226 -2.69 -4.72 -32.14
CA LYS A 226 -2.12 -3.63 -32.93
C LYS A 226 -1.15 -2.77 -32.11
N ALA A 227 -1.52 -2.46 -30.86
CA ALA A 227 -0.66 -1.69 -29.96
C ALA A 227 0.63 -2.47 -29.58
N ILE A 228 0.50 -3.78 -29.32
CA ILE A 228 1.67 -4.65 -29.03
C ILE A 228 2.59 -4.72 -30.24
N LEU A 229 2.06 -4.96 -31.44
CA LEU A 229 2.85 -5.04 -32.68
C LEU A 229 3.60 -3.71 -32.96
N SER A 230 2.96 -2.59 -32.71
CA SER A 230 3.60 -1.28 -32.81
C SER A 230 4.75 -1.10 -31.80
N ASP A 231 4.55 -1.56 -30.57
CA ASP A 231 5.58 -1.43 -29.51
C ASP A 231 6.78 -2.36 -29.80
N ILE A 232 6.56 -3.63 -30.13
CA ILE A 232 7.66 -4.60 -30.39
C ILE A 232 8.39 -4.31 -31.72
N GLY A 233 7.72 -3.61 -32.64
CA GLY A 233 8.34 -3.10 -33.85
C GLY A 233 9.24 -1.86 -33.62
N SER A 234 9.23 -1.27 -32.43
CA SER A 234 10.11 -0.18 -32.05
C SER A 234 11.51 -0.67 -31.68
N LYS A 235 12.48 0.26 -31.58
CA LYS A 235 13.86 -0.04 -31.13
C LYS A 235 14.02 0.03 -29.60
N THR A 236 12.91 0.12 -28.86
CA THR A 236 12.89 0.19 -27.39
C THR A 236 12.15 -1.00 -26.82
N PRO A 237 12.57 -1.55 -25.67
CA PRO A 237 11.89 -2.69 -25.06
C PRO A 237 10.44 -2.36 -24.71
N MET A 238 9.52 -3.21 -25.14
CA MET A 238 8.11 -3.07 -24.73
C MET A 238 7.94 -3.47 -23.28
N GLN A 239 7.23 -2.64 -22.50
CA GLN A 239 6.72 -2.97 -21.17
C GLN A 239 5.21 -2.66 -21.14
N ARG A 240 4.40 -3.66 -21.43
CA ARG A 240 2.95 -3.52 -21.54
C ARG A 240 2.22 -4.50 -20.62
N LEU A 241 1.33 -3.99 -19.79
CA LEU A 241 0.37 -4.79 -19.03
C LEU A 241 -0.89 -5.02 -19.89
N VAL A 242 -1.26 -6.28 -20.08
CA VAL A 242 -2.51 -6.67 -20.72
C VAL A 242 -3.49 -7.13 -19.63
N GLN A 243 -4.51 -6.33 -19.38
CA GLN A 243 -5.53 -6.60 -18.38
C GLN A 243 -6.84 -7.00 -19.04
N GLY A 244 -7.56 -7.93 -18.43
CA GLY A 244 -8.88 -8.40 -18.87
C GLY A 244 -9.37 -9.53 -17.96
N ASP A 245 -10.66 -9.82 -18.02
CA ASP A 245 -11.29 -10.86 -17.22
C ASP A 245 -10.78 -12.27 -17.54
N VAL A 246 -11.07 -13.24 -16.68
CA VAL A 246 -10.81 -14.65 -16.95
C VAL A 246 -11.63 -15.06 -18.17
N GLY A 247 -10.99 -15.73 -19.14
CA GLY A 247 -11.65 -16.10 -20.40
C GLY A 247 -11.69 -15.00 -21.47
N SER A 248 -11.18 -13.79 -21.23
CA SER A 248 -11.15 -12.71 -22.24
C SER A 248 -10.18 -12.96 -23.41
N GLY A 249 -9.50 -14.10 -23.45
CA GLY A 249 -8.59 -14.47 -24.54
C GLY A 249 -7.24 -13.78 -24.51
N LYS A 250 -6.70 -13.40 -23.33
CA LYS A 250 -5.35 -12.85 -23.20
C LYS A 250 -4.26 -13.77 -23.78
N THR A 251 -4.47 -15.07 -23.71
CA THR A 251 -3.53 -16.08 -24.17
C THR A 251 -3.32 -16.06 -25.70
N ILE A 252 -4.39 -15.80 -26.47
CA ILE A 252 -4.22 -15.70 -27.93
C ILE A 252 -3.48 -14.43 -28.33
N VAL A 253 -3.70 -13.32 -27.63
CA VAL A 253 -2.95 -12.08 -27.86
C VAL A 253 -1.45 -12.29 -27.55
N ALA A 254 -1.13 -13.01 -26.47
CA ALA A 254 0.25 -13.38 -26.14
C ALA A 254 0.87 -14.32 -27.20
N ALA A 255 0.13 -15.32 -27.68
CA ALA A 255 0.60 -16.23 -28.72
C ALA A 255 0.89 -15.50 -30.04
N LEU A 256 0.06 -14.54 -30.43
CA LEU A 256 0.27 -13.73 -31.65
C LEU A 256 1.50 -12.82 -31.49
N ALA A 257 1.76 -12.27 -30.31
CA ALA A 257 2.96 -11.47 -30.03
C ALA A 257 4.23 -12.34 -30.06
N VAL A 258 4.17 -13.53 -29.47
CA VAL A 258 5.26 -14.54 -29.53
C VAL A 258 5.56 -14.94 -30.96
N LEU A 259 4.52 -15.21 -31.75
CA LEU A 259 4.66 -15.61 -33.14
C LEU A 259 5.30 -14.50 -34.00
N GLU A 260 5.02 -13.23 -33.71
CA GLU A 260 5.68 -12.11 -34.38
C GLU A 260 7.19 -12.09 -34.10
N ALA A 261 7.58 -12.32 -32.83
CA ALA A 261 8.99 -12.40 -32.46
C ALA A 261 9.70 -13.58 -33.16
N VAL A 262 9.06 -14.74 -33.18
CA VAL A 262 9.59 -15.93 -33.84
C VAL A 262 9.73 -15.72 -35.35
N SER A 263 8.70 -15.11 -35.98
CA SER A 263 8.70 -14.77 -37.40
C SER A 263 9.79 -13.74 -37.77
N ALA A 264 10.18 -12.90 -36.81
CA ALA A 264 11.29 -11.97 -36.97
C ALA A 264 12.67 -12.61 -36.68
N GLY A 265 12.77 -13.92 -36.44
CA GLY A 265 14.01 -14.67 -36.21
C GLY A 265 14.50 -14.67 -34.75
N TYR A 266 13.66 -14.38 -33.79
CA TYR A 266 14.01 -14.34 -32.36
C TYR A 266 13.29 -15.43 -31.56
N GLN A 267 13.90 -15.84 -30.46
CA GLN A 267 13.27 -16.73 -29.51
C GLN A 267 12.32 -15.97 -28.57
N ALA A 268 11.27 -16.64 -28.12
CA ALA A 268 10.31 -16.08 -27.17
C ALA A 268 10.14 -16.96 -25.93
N VAL A 269 9.85 -16.33 -24.80
CA VAL A 269 9.66 -17.00 -23.52
C VAL A 269 8.30 -16.66 -22.94
N MET A 270 7.57 -17.68 -22.51
CA MET A 270 6.32 -17.55 -21.76
C MET A 270 6.50 -18.10 -20.35
N MET A 271 6.56 -17.21 -19.36
CA MET A 271 6.66 -17.58 -17.96
C MET A 271 5.28 -17.61 -17.29
N ALA A 272 5.02 -18.64 -16.50
CA ALA A 272 3.87 -18.73 -15.62
C ALA A 272 4.31 -18.93 -14.16
N PRO A 273 3.53 -18.43 -13.16
CA PRO A 273 3.90 -18.50 -11.76
C PRO A 273 3.87 -19.92 -11.17
N THR A 274 3.09 -20.82 -11.75
CA THR A 274 2.93 -22.21 -11.28
C THR A 274 3.15 -23.21 -12.42
N GLU A 275 3.59 -24.43 -12.08
CA GLU A 275 3.78 -25.50 -13.06
C GLU A 275 2.47 -25.86 -13.78
N LEU A 276 1.33 -25.83 -13.09
CA LEU A 276 0.02 -26.12 -13.68
C LEU A 276 -0.36 -25.10 -14.76
N LEU A 277 -0.17 -23.81 -14.47
CA LEU A 277 -0.44 -22.76 -15.46
C LEU A 277 0.54 -22.81 -16.63
N ALA A 278 1.82 -23.09 -16.34
CA ALA A 278 2.81 -23.29 -17.38
C ALA A 278 2.42 -24.47 -18.31
N GLU A 279 1.95 -25.59 -17.74
CA GLU A 279 1.49 -26.76 -18.52
C GLU A 279 0.29 -26.42 -19.40
N GLN A 280 -0.67 -25.65 -18.88
CA GLN A 280 -1.80 -25.18 -19.71
C GLN A 280 -1.34 -24.32 -20.87
N HIS A 281 -0.43 -23.38 -20.63
CA HIS A 281 0.15 -22.55 -21.68
C HIS A 281 0.99 -23.38 -22.67
N PHE A 282 1.79 -24.32 -22.20
CA PHE A 282 2.58 -25.20 -23.05
C PHE A 282 1.69 -26.01 -24.01
N LYS A 283 0.63 -26.66 -23.50
CA LYS A 283 -0.33 -27.39 -24.32
C LYS A 283 -1.00 -26.50 -25.36
N THR A 284 -1.44 -25.33 -24.95
CA THR A 284 -2.13 -24.36 -25.83
C THR A 284 -1.20 -23.82 -26.91
N PHE A 285 0.02 -23.40 -26.52
CA PHE A 285 1.00 -22.88 -27.48
C PHE A 285 1.48 -23.97 -28.44
N THR A 286 1.72 -25.19 -27.95
CA THR A 286 2.07 -26.32 -28.81
C THR A 286 0.96 -26.60 -29.83
N ALA A 287 -0.30 -26.66 -29.40
CA ALA A 287 -1.43 -26.91 -30.29
C ALA A 287 -1.58 -25.82 -31.38
N TRP A 288 -1.30 -24.57 -31.07
CA TRP A 288 -1.44 -23.46 -32.01
C TRP A 288 -0.20 -23.24 -32.90
N LEU A 289 1.00 -23.48 -32.38
CA LEU A 289 2.25 -23.06 -33.04
C LEU A 289 2.95 -24.23 -33.78
N ALA A 290 2.81 -25.48 -33.29
CA ALA A 290 3.44 -26.61 -33.94
C ALA A 290 2.98 -26.82 -35.40
N PRO A 291 1.69 -26.63 -35.78
CA PRO A 291 1.25 -26.70 -37.18
C PRO A 291 1.90 -25.65 -38.08
N LEU A 292 2.43 -24.59 -37.51
CA LEU A 292 3.16 -23.53 -38.23
C LEU A 292 4.68 -23.76 -38.29
N GLY A 293 5.16 -24.93 -37.83
CA GLY A 293 6.59 -25.28 -37.82
C GLY A 293 7.37 -24.65 -36.66
N VAL A 294 6.69 -24.11 -35.64
CA VAL A 294 7.34 -23.50 -34.47
C VAL A 294 7.42 -24.52 -33.33
N ASN A 295 8.63 -24.80 -32.88
CA ASN A 295 8.91 -25.74 -31.81
C ASN A 295 8.76 -25.06 -30.44
N VAL A 296 7.93 -25.64 -29.57
CA VAL A 296 7.67 -25.16 -28.21
C VAL A 296 8.39 -26.08 -27.22
N GLY A 297 9.25 -25.51 -26.37
CA GLY A 297 9.97 -26.22 -25.33
C GLY A 297 9.33 -26.04 -23.95
N TRP A 298 9.46 -27.07 -23.12
CA TRP A 298 8.96 -27.11 -21.74
C TRP A 298 10.10 -26.96 -20.73
N CYS A 299 10.04 -25.97 -19.82
CA CYS A 299 11.08 -25.69 -18.84
C CYS A 299 10.52 -25.42 -17.44
N VAL A 300 10.58 -26.42 -16.56
CA VAL A 300 10.15 -26.32 -15.16
C VAL A 300 11.20 -26.92 -14.21
N GLY A 301 11.10 -26.59 -12.92
CA GLY A 301 12.09 -27.00 -11.92
C GLY A 301 12.16 -28.51 -11.67
N LYS A 302 11.02 -29.23 -11.78
CA LYS A 302 10.93 -30.68 -11.50
C LYS A 302 11.10 -31.60 -12.72
N GLN A 303 11.69 -31.09 -13.78
CA GLN A 303 11.94 -31.90 -14.98
C GLN A 303 13.07 -32.90 -14.78
N LYS A 304 13.00 -34.09 -15.43
CA LYS A 304 14.09 -35.08 -15.39
C LYS A 304 15.35 -34.48 -15.96
N SER A 305 16.51 -34.76 -15.32
CA SER A 305 17.78 -34.14 -15.68
C SER A 305 18.20 -34.39 -17.15
N ALA A 306 17.89 -35.58 -17.69
CA ALA A 306 18.20 -35.91 -19.08
C ALA A 306 17.35 -35.06 -20.06
N ASP A 307 16.02 -35.00 -19.82
CA ASP A 307 15.07 -34.25 -20.66
C ASP A 307 15.39 -32.73 -20.61
N ARG A 308 15.74 -32.25 -19.42
CA ARG A 308 16.16 -30.85 -19.23
C ARG A 308 17.42 -30.53 -20.02
N LYS A 309 18.46 -31.40 -20.00
CA LYS A 309 19.69 -31.17 -20.76
C LYS A 309 19.45 -31.10 -22.27
N VAL A 310 18.61 -32.01 -22.80
CA VAL A 310 18.24 -32.01 -24.21
C VAL A 310 17.48 -30.74 -24.59
N MET A 311 16.54 -30.33 -23.73
CA MET A 311 15.76 -29.11 -23.94
C MET A 311 16.65 -27.87 -23.94
N LEU A 312 17.58 -27.75 -22.97
CA LEU A 312 18.52 -26.62 -22.88
C LEU A 312 19.47 -26.57 -24.10
N ALA A 313 19.96 -27.71 -24.54
CA ALA A 313 20.79 -27.78 -25.76
C ALA A 313 20.01 -27.33 -27.00
N ASN A 314 18.79 -27.82 -27.19
CA ASN A 314 17.95 -27.40 -28.32
C ASN A 314 17.54 -25.92 -28.25
N LEU A 315 17.41 -25.37 -27.06
CA LEU A 315 17.14 -23.95 -26.88
C LEU A 315 18.34 -23.09 -27.27
N ALA A 316 19.54 -23.46 -26.79
CA ALA A 316 20.79 -22.77 -27.11
C ALA A 316 21.20 -22.89 -28.60
N GLU A 317 20.72 -23.92 -29.30
CA GLU A 317 20.95 -24.12 -30.75
C GLU A 317 19.84 -23.48 -31.62
N GLY A 318 18.91 -22.73 -31.05
CA GLY A 318 17.77 -22.11 -31.76
C GLY A 318 16.73 -23.10 -32.32
N LYS A 319 16.85 -24.40 -32.01
CA LYS A 319 15.88 -25.43 -32.45
C LYS A 319 14.52 -25.31 -31.75
N ILE A 320 14.48 -24.73 -30.58
CA ILE A 320 13.27 -24.36 -29.84
C ILE A 320 13.12 -22.85 -29.97
N GLN A 321 12.05 -22.41 -30.63
CA GLN A 321 11.76 -20.99 -30.81
C GLN A 321 10.94 -20.40 -29.68
N VAL A 322 10.16 -21.20 -28.97
CA VAL A 322 9.33 -20.74 -27.86
C VAL A 322 9.57 -21.61 -26.64
N ALA A 323 9.98 -21.01 -25.53
CA ALA A 323 10.12 -21.72 -24.26
C ALA A 323 8.98 -21.33 -23.30
N VAL A 324 8.24 -22.32 -22.80
CA VAL A 324 7.17 -22.14 -21.80
C VAL A 324 7.60 -22.80 -20.49
N GLY A 325 7.48 -22.10 -19.38
CA GLY A 325 7.87 -22.67 -18.10
C GLY A 325 7.60 -21.76 -16.91
N THR A 326 8.29 -22.05 -15.81
CA THR A 326 8.23 -21.25 -14.58
C THR A 326 9.50 -20.41 -14.42
N HIS A 327 9.76 -19.90 -13.20
CA HIS A 327 11.00 -19.19 -12.87
C HIS A 327 12.30 -19.98 -13.22
N ALA A 328 12.20 -21.28 -13.51
CA ALA A 328 13.31 -22.08 -14.02
C ALA A 328 13.90 -21.56 -15.35
N LEU A 329 13.13 -20.78 -16.10
CA LEU A 329 13.57 -20.12 -17.34
C LEU A 329 14.62 -19.01 -17.12
N PHE A 330 14.75 -18.49 -15.91
CA PHE A 330 15.70 -17.43 -15.55
C PHE A 330 16.95 -17.94 -14.82
N GLN A 331 17.15 -19.27 -14.75
CA GLN A 331 18.36 -19.84 -14.17
C GLN A 331 19.56 -19.64 -15.10
N ASN A 332 20.74 -19.48 -14.51
CA ASN A 332 21.99 -19.20 -15.26
C ASN A 332 22.35 -20.26 -16.31
N GLU A 333 21.76 -21.44 -16.20
CA GLU A 333 21.99 -22.57 -17.14
C GLU A 333 21.19 -22.44 -18.46
N VAL A 334 20.20 -21.54 -18.48
CA VAL A 334 19.32 -21.34 -19.64
C VAL A 334 19.93 -20.28 -20.54
N ILE A 335 20.42 -20.75 -21.68
CA ILE A 335 21.04 -19.91 -22.71
C ILE A 335 20.09 -19.89 -23.90
N PHE A 336 19.85 -18.72 -24.44
CA PHE A 336 19.08 -18.47 -25.65
C PHE A 336 20.06 -18.17 -26.80
N ASP A 337 19.66 -18.51 -28.05
CA ASP A 337 20.40 -18.18 -29.25
C ASP A 337 20.40 -16.68 -29.55
#